data_164c8f04db35eee4c557d8930a33fcef
#
_entry.id   164c8f04db35eee4c557d8930a33fcef
#
_cell.length_a   1.000
_cell.length_b   1.000
_cell.length_c   1.000
_cell.angle_alpha   90.00
_cell.angle_beta   90.00
_cell.angle_gamma   90.00
#
_symmetry.space_group_name_H-M   'P 1'
#
loop_
_entity.id
_entity.type
_entity.pdbx_description
1 polymer ?
#
loop_
_entity_poly.entity_id
_entity_poly.type
_entity_poly.pdbx_seq_one_letter_code
_entity_poly.pdbx_strand_id
1 'polypeptide(L)'
;MGYFISELTYEELAPLLTEEAVIVLPIGGGSKEHGNHLPMGTDYFVTDYVAQEVTKRCDVLTLPTLPYAYFPAFVKWKGSVSIEHKHFTDYVQDILLSFVRFGVRKFLIIDGGVSTHPPLCLLARDLDNSHNVKVAVSDIRGLAAETENELCTQKQGGHGDESETSTMLYLHENLVHMDKAVEEYSEEFPNTIVNGHRKIYFSSRMNTLNGINGNSTLATKEKGERILQAMVDSICDFLKEYIPWMPEAED
;
A
#
# COMPACT_ATOMS: atom_id res chain seq x y z
N MET A 1 20.76 -6.62 -4.04
CA MET A 1 19.91 -7.42 -3.13
C MET A 1 19.79 -6.63 -1.86
N GLY A 2 18.58 -6.35 -1.42
CA GLY A 2 18.35 -5.51 -0.25
C GLY A 2 18.38 -6.28 1.06
N TYR A 3 18.12 -5.56 2.16
CA TYR A 3 18.13 -6.09 3.51
C TYR A 3 16.86 -5.67 4.26
N PHE A 4 16.38 -6.54 5.14
CA PHE A 4 15.42 -6.16 6.16
C PHE A 4 16.17 -5.57 7.35
N ILE A 5 15.86 -4.31 7.69
CA ILE A 5 16.55 -3.60 8.79
C ILE A 5 16.38 -4.34 10.12
N SER A 6 15.23 -5.01 10.33
CA SER A 6 14.98 -5.81 11.54
C SER A 6 15.87 -7.05 11.70
N GLU A 7 16.57 -7.46 10.64
CA GLU A 7 17.47 -8.62 10.64
C GLU A 7 18.95 -8.24 10.81
N LEU A 8 19.25 -6.93 10.82
CA LEU A 8 20.62 -6.41 10.96
C LEU A 8 20.88 -5.90 12.37
N THR A 9 22.10 -6.09 12.82
CA THR A 9 22.61 -5.34 13.96
C THR A 9 22.88 -3.88 13.58
N TYR A 10 23.00 -2.99 14.56
CA TYR A 10 23.28 -1.57 14.26
C TYR A 10 24.67 -1.40 13.58
N GLU A 11 25.63 -2.25 13.86
CA GLU A 11 26.98 -2.20 13.27
C GLU A 11 26.95 -2.64 11.78
N GLU A 12 26.07 -3.57 11.42
CA GLU A 12 25.86 -3.99 10.02
C GLU A 12 25.07 -2.94 9.26
N LEU A 13 24.09 -2.30 9.89
CA LEU A 13 23.24 -1.30 9.25
C LEU A 13 23.97 0.04 9.04
N ALA A 14 24.78 0.49 10.01
CA ALA A 14 25.35 1.83 9.98
C ALA A 14 26.12 2.18 8.68
N PRO A 15 26.96 1.31 8.10
CA PRO A 15 27.66 1.63 6.84
C PRO A 15 26.74 1.64 5.61
N LEU A 16 25.51 1.11 5.71
CA LEU A 16 24.54 1.09 4.62
C LEU A 16 23.68 2.36 4.59
N LEU A 17 23.67 3.16 5.63
CA LEU A 17 22.90 4.41 5.71
C LEU A 17 23.70 5.54 5.05
N THR A 18 23.51 5.69 3.75
CA THR A 18 24.16 6.70 2.92
C THR A 18 23.11 7.57 2.18
N GLU A 19 23.55 8.61 1.51
CA GLU A 19 22.66 9.45 0.67
C GLU A 19 22.08 8.68 -0.53
N GLU A 20 22.79 7.68 -1.02
CA GLU A 20 22.32 6.82 -2.11
C GLU A 20 21.32 5.76 -1.64
N ALA A 21 21.31 5.44 -0.37
CA ALA A 21 20.42 4.41 0.18
C ALA A 21 18.93 4.76 -0.02
N VAL A 22 18.14 3.77 -0.38
CA VAL A 22 16.68 3.88 -0.40
C VAL A 22 16.10 3.09 0.75
N ILE A 23 15.40 3.79 1.66
CA ILE A 23 14.63 3.14 2.73
C ILE A 23 13.22 2.87 2.21
N VAL A 24 12.78 1.62 2.31
CA VAL A 24 11.41 1.19 1.98
C VAL A 24 10.60 1.07 3.27
N LEU A 25 9.47 1.78 3.34
CA LEU A 25 8.51 1.70 4.43
C LEU A 25 7.19 1.13 3.92
N PRO A 26 6.89 -0.16 4.17
CA PRO A 26 5.59 -0.72 3.81
C PRO A 26 4.52 -0.31 4.84
N ILE A 27 3.32 0.04 4.37
CA ILE A 27 2.18 0.43 5.21
C ILE A 27 0.96 -0.37 4.79
N GLY A 28 0.48 -1.24 5.68
CA GLY A 28 -0.70 -2.07 5.47
C GLY A 28 -1.79 -1.84 6.51
N GLY A 29 -2.87 -2.56 6.41
CA GLY A 29 -3.97 -2.56 7.36
C GLY A 29 -4.08 -3.91 8.05
N GLY A 30 -3.49 -4.06 9.24
CA GLY A 30 -3.49 -5.32 10.00
C GLY A 30 -4.81 -5.58 10.74
N SER A 31 -5.68 -4.58 10.83
CA SER A 31 -7.00 -4.70 11.48
C SER A 31 -8.01 -3.78 10.79
N LYS A 32 -8.33 -4.09 9.54
CA LYS A 32 -9.29 -3.39 8.69
C LYS A 32 -10.26 -4.40 8.08
N GLU A 33 -11.52 -4.07 8.05
CA GLU A 33 -12.57 -4.90 7.46
C GLU A 33 -12.37 -5.09 5.95
N HIS A 34 -12.58 -6.32 5.43
CA HIS A 34 -12.52 -6.70 4.02
C HIS A 34 -13.61 -7.71 3.63
N GLY A 35 -14.83 -7.47 4.08
CA GLY A 35 -15.93 -8.41 3.89
C GLY A 35 -15.90 -9.57 4.89
N ASN A 36 -16.90 -10.44 4.75
CA ASN A 36 -17.04 -11.60 5.64
C ASN A 36 -16.14 -12.79 5.23
N HIS A 37 -15.49 -12.70 4.07
CA HIS A 37 -14.72 -13.78 3.46
C HIS A 37 -13.21 -13.60 3.57
N LEU A 38 -12.73 -12.38 3.82
CA LEU A 38 -11.30 -12.08 3.96
C LEU A 38 -10.91 -11.76 5.41
N PRO A 39 -9.66 -12.05 5.81
CA PRO A 39 -9.17 -11.68 7.13
C PRO A 39 -9.00 -10.16 7.26
N MET A 40 -9.05 -9.65 8.49
CA MET A 40 -8.85 -8.24 8.80
C MET A 40 -7.46 -7.71 8.39
N GLY A 41 -6.49 -8.59 8.20
CA GLY A 41 -5.11 -8.26 7.83
C GLY A 41 -4.82 -8.27 6.33
N THR A 42 -5.81 -8.28 5.46
CA THR A 42 -5.63 -8.41 4.01
C THR A 42 -4.61 -7.40 3.45
N ASP A 43 -4.78 -6.10 3.70
CA ASP A 43 -3.82 -5.08 3.23
C ASP A 43 -2.41 -5.30 3.79
N TYR A 44 -2.32 -5.75 5.05
CA TYR A 44 -1.04 -6.04 5.68
C TYR A 44 -0.32 -7.19 4.98
N PHE A 45 -1.00 -8.30 4.75
CA PHE A 45 -0.41 -9.49 4.10
C PHE A 45 0.04 -9.19 2.66
N VAL A 46 -0.78 -8.48 1.90
CA VAL A 46 -0.44 -8.10 0.52
C VAL A 46 0.77 -7.17 0.51
N THR A 47 0.76 -6.11 1.32
CA THR A 47 1.84 -5.12 1.36
C THR A 47 3.14 -5.73 1.87
N ASP A 48 3.07 -6.57 2.89
CA ASP A 48 4.23 -7.27 3.46
C ASP A 48 4.87 -8.22 2.43
N TYR A 49 4.06 -8.99 1.70
CA TYR A 49 4.55 -9.85 0.63
C TYR A 49 5.23 -9.05 -0.48
N VAL A 50 4.60 -7.97 -0.95
CA VAL A 50 5.19 -7.10 -1.99
C VAL A 50 6.53 -6.53 -1.52
N ALA A 51 6.60 -6.04 -0.29
CA ALA A 51 7.84 -5.51 0.29
C ALA A 51 8.94 -6.58 0.39
N GLN A 52 8.58 -7.81 0.77
CA GLN A 52 9.51 -8.95 0.82
C GLN A 52 10.08 -9.27 -0.56
N GLU A 53 9.24 -9.37 -1.59
CA GLU A 53 9.68 -9.69 -2.94
C GLU A 53 10.51 -8.57 -3.58
N VAL A 54 10.15 -7.30 -3.33
CA VAL A 54 10.94 -6.13 -3.74
C VAL A 54 12.33 -6.16 -3.07
N THR A 55 12.40 -6.42 -1.77
CA THR A 55 13.67 -6.48 -1.03
C THR A 55 14.61 -7.57 -1.56
N LYS A 56 14.07 -8.73 -1.97
CA LYS A 56 14.86 -9.81 -2.57
C LYS A 56 15.46 -9.43 -3.94
N ARG A 57 14.82 -8.52 -4.68
CA ARG A 57 15.17 -8.19 -6.07
C ARG A 57 15.93 -6.87 -6.22
N CYS A 58 15.72 -5.93 -5.31
CA CYS A 58 16.25 -4.58 -5.39
C CYS A 58 17.24 -4.30 -4.26
N ASP A 59 18.14 -3.34 -4.46
CA ASP A 59 19.11 -2.92 -3.45
C ASP A 59 18.51 -1.82 -2.57
N VAL A 60 17.74 -2.24 -1.58
CA VAL A 60 16.99 -1.36 -0.67
C VAL A 60 17.11 -1.82 0.78
N LEU A 61 16.84 -0.91 1.70
CA LEU A 61 16.76 -1.20 3.14
C LEU A 61 15.28 -1.12 3.57
N THR A 62 14.69 -2.26 3.91
CA THR A 62 13.25 -2.36 4.16
C THR A 62 12.94 -2.42 5.65
N LEU A 63 12.06 -1.53 6.09
CA LEU A 63 11.50 -1.47 7.44
C LEU A 63 10.40 -2.53 7.62
N PRO A 64 10.09 -2.92 8.88
CA PRO A 64 8.91 -3.72 9.15
C PRO A 64 7.63 -3.04 8.67
N THR A 65 6.70 -3.83 8.14
CA THR A 65 5.40 -3.35 7.67
C THR A 65 4.58 -2.76 8.81
N LEU A 66 4.09 -1.52 8.64
CA LEU A 66 3.24 -0.86 9.63
C LEU A 66 1.81 -1.44 9.55
N PRO A 67 1.29 -1.99 10.68
CA PRO A 67 -0.01 -2.66 10.67
C PRO A 67 -1.20 -1.73 10.93
N TYR A 68 -0.99 -0.47 11.30
CA TYR A 68 -2.05 0.48 11.64
C TYR A 68 -1.83 1.80 10.91
N ALA A 69 -2.90 2.28 10.24
CA ALA A 69 -2.87 3.48 9.43
C ALA A 69 -4.23 4.20 9.42
N TYR A 70 -4.47 5.10 8.49
CA TYR A 70 -5.68 5.91 8.38
C TYR A 70 -6.73 5.23 7.47
N PHE A 71 -7.78 4.64 8.06
CA PHE A 71 -8.86 3.93 7.37
C PHE A 71 -10.25 4.36 7.83
N PRO A 72 -10.64 5.63 7.69
CA PRO A 72 -11.86 6.19 8.27
C PRO A 72 -13.17 5.61 7.71
N ALA A 73 -13.13 5.05 6.49
CA ALA A 73 -14.31 4.48 5.84
C ALA A 73 -14.83 3.20 6.53
N PHE A 74 -13.98 2.52 7.31
CA PHE A 74 -14.23 1.18 7.83
C PHE A 74 -14.56 1.11 9.32
N VAL A 75 -14.56 2.25 10.03
CA VAL A 75 -14.72 2.32 11.50
C VAL A 75 -16.08 1.82 12.03
N LYS A 76 -17.07 1.65 11.17
CA LYS A 76 -18.37 1.07 11.57
C LYS A 76 -18.30 -0.44 11.82
N TRP A 77 -17.33 -1.14 11.21
CA TRP A 77 -17.15 -2.58 11.42
C TRP A 77 -16.27 -2.84 12.65
N LYS A 78 -16.80 -3.64 13.56
CA LYS A 78 -16.11 -3.97 14.82
C LYS A 78 -14.78 -4.64 14.56
N GLY A 79 -13.74 -4.11 15.19
CA GLY A 79 -12.37 -4.58 15.02
C GLY A 79 -11.55 -3.77 14.01
N SER A 80 -12.17 -2.95 13.15
CA SER A 80 -11.43 -2.04 12.30
C SER A 80 -10.78 -0.93 13.12
N VAL A 81 -9.48 -0.73 12.93
CA VAL A 81 -8.68 0.33 13.56
C VAL A 81 -8.39 1.40 12.53
N SER A 82 -8.62 2.65 12.88
CA SER A 82 -8.18 3.81 12.10
C SER A 82 -7.46 4.79 13.01
N ILE A 83 -6.22 5.12 12.64
CA ILE A 83 -5.47 6.20 13.27
C ILE A 83 -5.96 7.53 12.68
N GLU A 84 -6.09 8.58 13.49
CA GLU A 84 -6.36 9.93 12.99
C GLU A 84 -5.27 10.37 12.01
N HIS A 85 -5.66 10.99 10.88
CA HIS A 85 -4.72 11.30 9.78
C HIS A 85 -3.49 12.08 10.26
N LYS A 86 -3.66 13.01 11.20
CA LYS A 86 -2.54 13.80 11.75
C LYS A 86 -1.56 12.91 12.53
N HIS A 87 -2.05 12.07 13.42
CA HIS A 87 -1.20 11.18 14.21
C HIS A 87 -0.50 10.15 13.31
N PHE A 88 -1.19 9.70 12.26
CA PHE A 88 -0.61 8.79 11.28
C PHE A 88 0.53 9.46 10.50
N THR A 89 0.32 10.67 9.98
CA THR A 89 1.37 11.39 9.25
C THR A 89 2.53 11.80 10.15
N ASP A 90 2.26 12.28 11.36
CA ASP A 90 3.30 12.61 12.35
C ASP A 90 4.17 11.37 12.67
N TYR A 91 3.54 10.20 12.84
CA TYR A 91 4.25 8.95 13.13
C TYR A 91 5.13 8.49 11.95
N VAL A 92 4.59 8.53 10.72
CA VAL A 92 5.37 8.21 9.51
C VAL A 92 6.53 9.20 9.36
N GLN A 93 6.27 10.51 9.54
CA GLN A 93 7.30 11.54 9.50
C GLN A 93 8.44 11.27 10.49
N ASP A 94 8.12 10.94 11.74
CA ASP A 94 9.13 10.66 12.78
C ASP A 94 10.02 9.46 12.40
N ILE A 95 9.43 8.42 11.79
CA ILE A 95 10.18 7.27 11.28
C ILE A 95 11.17 7.72 10.20
N LEU A 96 10.70 8.45 9.17
CA LEU A 96 11.55 8.87 8.05
C LEU A 96 12.65 9.83 8.51
N LEU A 97 12.32 10.83 9.32
CA LEU A 97 13.28 11.79 9.87
C LEU A 97 14.33 11.15 10.77
N SER A 98 14.04 10.00 11.37
CA SER A 98 15.04 9.24 12.13
C SER A 98 16.18 8.76 11.24
N PHE A 99 15.90 8.38 9.98
CA PHE A 99 16.94 8.00 9.01
C PHE A 99 17.62 9.20 8.34
N VAL A 100 16.90 10.30 8.17
CA VAL A 100 17.48 11.55 7.66
C VAL A 100 18.64 12.03 8.53
N ARG A 101 18.58 11.82 9.84
CA ARG A 101 19.69 12.14 10.78
C ARG A 101 20.99 11.39 10.47
N PHE A 102 20.90 10.24 9.80
CA PHE A 102 22.03 9.42 9.39
C PHE A 102 22.45 9.62 7.92
N GLY A 103 21.89 10.64 7.26
CA GLY A 103 22.28 11.00 5.89
C GLY A 103 21.36 10.47 4.78
N VAL A 104 20.40 9.59 5.10
CA VAL A 104 19.47 9.07 4.09
C VAL A 104 18.61 10.20 3.52
N ARG A 105 18.43 10.20 2.19
CA ARG A 105 17.67 11.22 1.46
C ARG A 105 16.56 10.65 0.57
N LYS A 106 16.52 9.34 0.37
CA LYS A 106 15.55 8.69 -0.50
C LYS A 106 14.72 7.66 0.24
N PHE A 107 13.41 7.74 0.05
CA PHE A 107 12.44 6.84 0.67
C PHE A 107 11.42 6.36 -0.37
N LEU A 108 10.95 5.13 -0.20
CA LEU A 108 9.80 4.59 -0.89
C LEU A 108 8.79 4.10 0.16
N ILE A 109 7.59 4.65 0.14
CA ILE A 109 6.46 4.11 0.90
C ILE A 109 5.68 3.17 -0.03
N ILE A 110 5.62 1.88 0.33
CA ILE A 110 4.70 0.93 -0.29
C ILE A 110 3.36 1.07 0.44
N ASP A 111 2.46 1.84 -0.15
CA ASP A 111 1.17 2.18 0.44
C ASP A 111 0.10 1.15 0.03
N GLY A 112 -0.34 0.33 0.99
CA GLY A 112 -1.36 -0.70 0.81
C GLY A 112 -2.80 -0.19 0.99
N GLY A 113 -3.03 1.13 1.06
CA GLY A 113 -4.35 1.69 1.33
C GLY A 113 -4.73 2.85 0.42
N VAL A 114 -6.02 2.96 0.12
CA VAL A 114 -6.57 4.09 -0.66
C VAL A 114 -6.71 5.35 0.19
N SER A 115 -7.13 5.21 1.44
CA SER A 115 -7.33 6.36 2.34
C SER A 115 -6.03 6.96 2.86
N THR A 116 -4.97 6.17 2.90
CA THR A 116 -3.63 6.56 3.34
C THR A 116 -2.88 7.38 2.29
N HIS A 117 -3.20 7.17 1.01
CA HIS A 117 -2.48 7.78 -0.10
C HIS A 117 -2.48 9.32 -0.09
N PRO A 118 -3.61 10.03 0.02
CA PRO A 118 -3.60 11.49 0.02
C PRO A 118 -2.76 12.13 1.14
N PRO A 119 -2.88 11.73 2.41
CA PRO A 119 -2.06 12.29 3.48
C PRO A 119 -0.57 11.94 3.33
N LEU A 120 -0.21 10.77 2.80
CA LEU A 120 1.18 10.41 2.54
C LEU A 120 1.80 11.24 1.40
N CYS A 121 1.05 11.50 0.32
CA CYS A 121 1.51 12.37 -0.76
C CYS A 121 1.74 13.82 -0.30
N LEU A 122 0.89 14.32 0.61
CA LEU A 122 1.09 15.64 1.21
C LEU A 122 2.33 15.65 2.10
N LEU A 123 2.49 14.67 2.97
CA LEU A 123 3.67 14.49 3.82
C LEU A 123 4.97 14.42 2.98
N ALA A 124 4.96 13.67 1.88
CA ALA A 124 6.11 13.56 0.98
C ALA A 124 6.55 14.93 0.44
N ARG A 125 5.59 15.76 0.04
CA ARG A 125 5.85 17.14 -0.42
C ARG A 125 6.39 18.04 0.68
N ASP A 126 5.82 17.94 1.88
CA ASP A 126 6.26 18.74 3.03
C ASP A 126 7.69 18.37 3.46
N LEU A 127 8.04 17.09 3.41
CA LEU A 127 9.39 16.59 3.70
C LEU A 127 10.42 17.04 2.64
N ASP A 128 10.04 17.07 1.37
CA ASP A 128 10.88 17.61 0.31
C ASP A 128 11.18 19.09 0.58
N ASN A 129 10.14 19.90 0.81
CA ASN A 129 10.28 21.34 1.04
C ASN A 129 11.07 21.69 2.31
N SER A 130 10.98 20.90 3.38
CA SER A 130 11.54 21.27 4.68
C SER A 130 12.86 20.57 5.01
N HIS A 131 13.15 19.43 4.39
CA HIS A 131 14.31 18.59 4.70
C HIS A 131 15.11 18.14 3.48
N ASN A 132 14.72 18.55 2.27
CA ASN A 132 15.34 18.14 1.02
C ASN A 132 15.48 16.60 0.92
N VAL A 133 14.40 15.87 1.22
CA VAL A 133 14.32 14.43 1.09
C VAL A 133 13.28 14.03 0.08
N LYS A 134 13.54 13.00 -0.70
CA LYS A 134 12.64 12.51 -1.74
C LYS A 134 11.88 11.28 -1.21
N VAL A 135 10.57 11.39 -1.18
CA VAL A 135 9.68 10.32 -0.74
C VAL A 135 8.76 9.94 -1.90
N ALA A 136 9.01 8.77 -2.48
CA ALA A 136 8.06 8.16 -3.41
C ALA A 136 6.95 7.44 -2.62
N VAL A 137 5.72 7.55 -3.08
CA VAL A 137 4.56 6.85 -2.49
C VAL A 137 3.90 6.04 -3.61
N SER A 138 3.85 4.72 -3.46
CA SER A 138 3.14 3.87 -4.41
C SER A 138 1.62 4.02 -4.23
N ASP A 139 0.87 3.96 -5.34
CA ASP A 139 -0.59 3.88 -5.29
C ASP A 139 -1.01 2.42 -5.56
N ILE A 140 -1.58 1.76 -4.57
CA ILE A 140 -2.02 0.36 -4.69
C ILE A 140 -2.97 0.14 -5.88
N ARG A 141 -3.75 1.15 -6.26
CA ARG A 141 -4.66 1.07 -7.41
C ARG A 141 -3.96 1.10 -8.77
N GLY A 142 -2.72 1.57 -8.81
CA GLY A 142 -1.96 1.72 -10.06
C GLY A 142 -0.99 0.60 -10.34
N LEU A 143 -0.47 -0.05 -9.29
CA LEU A 143 0.65 -0.98 -9.39
C LEU A 143 0.41 -2.17 -10.32
N ALA A 144 -0.81 -2.70 -10.37
CA ALA A 144 -1.18 -3.83 -11.22
C ALA A 144 -2.37 -3.53 -12.14
N ALA A 145 -2.69 -2.26 -12.39
CA ALA A 145 -3.93 -1.85 -13.06
C ALA A 145 -4.14 -2.51 -14.44
N GLU A 146 -3.10 -2.64 -15.26
CA GLU A 146 -3.19 -3.29 -16.57
C GLU A 146 -3.51 -4.79 -16.41
N THR A 147 -2.84 -5.47 -15.50
CA THR A 147 -3.06 -6.89 -15.20
C THR A 147 -4.44 -7.13 -14.60
N GLU A 148 -4.89 -6.26 -13.70
CA GLU A 148 -6.24 -6.33 -13.14
C GLU A 148 -7.31 -6.13 -14.22
N ASN A 149 -7.15 -5.16 -15.11
CA ASN A 149 -8.06 -4.92 -16.24
C ASN A 149 -8.09 -6.10 -17.22
N GLU A 150 -6.99 -6.82 -17.40
CA GLU A 150 -6.94 -8.03 -18.25
C GLU A 150 -7.65 -9.22 -17.59
N LEU A 151 -7.47 -9.41 -16.27
CA LEU A 151 -7.85 -10.64 -15.58
C LEU A 151 -9.20 -10.56 -14.89
N CYS A 152 -9.53 -9.41 -14.28
CA CYS A 152 -10.74 -9.26 -13.50
C CYS A 152 -11.95 -8.97 -14.40
N THR A 153 -13.05 -9.65 -14.12
CA THR A 153 -14.27 -9.59 -14.90
C THR A 153 -15.45 -8.93 -14.16
N GLN A 154 -15.22 -8.52 -12.90
CA GLN A 154 -16.20 -7.74 -12.14
C GLN A 154 -16.52 -6.41 -12.80
N LYS A 155 -17.73 -5.87 -12.59
CA LYS A 155 -18.18 -4.60 -13.21
C LYS A 155 -17.38 -3.39 -12.73
N GLN A 156 -17.03 -3.38 -11.46
CA GLN A 156 -16.17 -2.43 -10.79
C GLN A 156 -15.57 -3.09 -9.56
N GLY A 157 -14.48 -2.57 -9.03
CA GLY A 157 -13.84 -3.07 -7.83
C GLY A 157 -13.49 -1.94 -6.87
N GLY A 158 -12.83 -2.29 -5.79
CA GLY A 158 -12.24 -1.32 -4.89
C GLY A 158 -12.18 -1.72 -3.42
N HIS A 159 -12.84 -2.81 -2.98
CA HIS A 159 -12.68 -3.31 -1.62
C HIS A 159 -13.29 -4.70 -1.43
N GLY A 160 -12.52 -5.63 -0.87
CA GLY A 160 -12.94 -7.01 -0.66
C GLY A 160 -13.41 -7.69 -1.95
N ASP A 161 -12.87 -7.26 -3.06
CA ASP A 161 -13.31 -7.53 -4.42
C ASP A 161 -12.62 -8.74 -5.06
N GLU A 162 -12.78 -8.92 -6.36
CA GLU A 162 -12.16 -10.00 -7.13
C GLU A 162 -10.62 -9.98 -7.03
N SER A 163 -10.00 -8.80 -7.10
CA SER A 163 -8.55 -8.64 -7.07
C SER A 163 -7.99 -8.95 -5.66
N GLU A 164 -8.50 -8.28 -4.62
CA GLU A 164 -8.05 -8.48 -3.24
C GLU A 164 -8.29 -9.92 -2.76
N THR A 165 -9.43 -10.52 -3.13
CA THR A 165 -9.72 -11.92 -2.81
C THR A 165 -8.77 -12.86 -3.52
N SER A 166 -8.44 -12.60 -4.79
CA SER A 166 -7.49 -13.41 -5.55
C SER A 166 -6.09 -13.37 -4.95
N THR A 167 -5.59 -12.18 -4.57
CA THR A 167 -4.28 -12.05 -3.93
C THR A 167 -4.22 -12.81 -2.62
N MET A 168 -5.27 -12.76 -1.81
CA MET A 168 -5.34 -13.52 -0.55
C MET A 168 -5.47 -15.02 -0.75
N LEU A 169 -6.17 -15.50 -1.79
CA LEU A 169 -6.19 -16.93 -2.16
C LEU A 169 -4.79 -17.43 -2.51
N TYR A 170 -3.96 -16.60 -3.15
CA TYR A 170 -2.58 -16.98 -3.44
C TYR A 170 -1.72 -17.00 -2.17
N LEU A 171 -1.80 -15.96 -1.33
CA LEU A 171 -0.95 -15.78 -0.16
C LEU A 171 -1.34 -16.69 1.02
N HIS A 172 -2.64 -16.73 1.33
CA HIS A 172 -3.18 -17.35 2.54
C HIS A 172 -4.55 -17.96 2.30
N GLU A 173 -4.65 -18.91 1.39
CA GLU A 173 -5.91 -19.59 1.03
C GLU A 173 -6.69 -20.10 2.25
N ASN A 174 -5.96 -20.58 3.26
CA ASN A 174 -6.55 -21.08 4.52
C ASN A 174 -7.23 -20.00 5.38
N LEU A 175 -7.02 -18.72 5.09
CA LEU A 175 -7.67 -17.59 5.76
C LEU A 175 -8.85 -17.00 4.97
N VAL A 176 -9.08 -17.51 3.74
CA VAL A 176 -10.16 -17.01 2.88
C VAL A 176 -11.37 -17.94 2.98
N HIS A 177 -12.53 -17.38 3.23
CA HIS A 177 -13.81 -18.09 3.36
C HIS A 177 -14.65 -17.89 2.10
N MET A 178 -14.33 -18.61 1.02
CA MET A 178 -15.04 -18.50 -0.26
C MET A 178 -16.53 -18.83 -0.18
N ASP A 179 -16.95 -19.62 0.80
CA ASP A 179 -18.36 -19.89 1.11
C ASP A 179 -19.15 -18.64 1.57
N LYS A 180 -18.45 -17.56 1.94
CA LYS A 180 -19.00 -16.26 2.32
C LYS A 180 -18.74 -15.16 1.29
N ALA A 181 -18.07 -15.50 0.18
CA ALA A 181 -17.85 -14.56 -0.91
C ALA A 181 -19.17 -14.16 -1.58
N VAL A 182 -19.31 -12.88 -1.90
CA VAL A 182 -20.54 -12.34 -2.50
C VAL A 182 -20.21 -11.34 -3.61
N GLU A 183 -21.22 -11.01 -4.42
CA GLU A 183 -21.22 -9.84 -5.28
C GLU A 183 -22.00 -8.72 -4.57
N GLU A 184 -21.34 -7.60 -4.31
CA GLU A 184 -21.98 -6.43 -3.74
C GLU A 184 -21.27 -5.16 -4.20
N TYR A 185 -22.03 -4.17 -4.65
CA TYR A 185 -21.50 -2.88 -5.10
C TYR A 185 -22.05 -1.77 -4.23
N SER A 186 -21.20 -0.82 -3.85
CA SER A 186 -21.65 0.40 -3.19
C SER A 186 -22.42 1.28 -4.20
N GLU A 187 -23.53 1.88 -3.76
CA GLU A 187 -24.16 2.94 -4.51
C GLU A 187 -23.26 4.17 -4.53
N GLU A 188 -22.64 4.45 -5.67
CA GLU A 188 -21.87 5.66 -5.86
C GLU A 188 -22.79 6.86 -6.07
N PHE A 189 -22.47 7.97 -5.41
CA PHE A 189 -23.17 9.21 -5.69
C PHE A 189 -22.87 9.66 -7.12
N PRO A 190 -23.90 9.90 -7.99
CA PRO A 190 -23.70 10.00 -9.44
C PRO A 190 -22.81 11.16 -9.90
N ASN A 191 -22.45 12.08 -9.01
CA ASN A 191 -21.64 13.24 -9.31
C ASN A 191 -20.28 13.27 -8.59
N THR A 192 -19.83 12.14 -8.03
CA THR A 192 -18.52 12.07 -7.40
C THR A 192 -17.39 12.03 -8.43
N ILE A 193 -16.23 12.51 -8.04
CA ILE A 193 -15.03 12.39 -8.85
C ILE A 193 -14.54 10.95 -8.77
N VAL A 194 -14.52 10.30 -9.92
CA VAL A 194 -13.88 9.00 -10.08
C VAL A 194 -12.91 9.10 -11.26
N ASN A 195 -11.67 8.67 -11.08
CA ASN A 195 -10.66 8.57 -12.14
C ASN A 195 -10.36 9.88 -12.92
N GLY A 196 -10.39 11.02 -12.24
CA GLY A 196 -10.01 12.31 -12.85
C GLY A 196 -11.01 12.90 -13.85
N HIS A 197 -12.11 12.24 -14.13
CA HIS A 197 -13.11 12.70 -15.12
C HIS A 197 -14.10 13.74 -14.59
N ARG A 198 -14.16 13.98 -13.29
CA ARG A 198 -15.06 14.95 -12.66
C ARG A 198 -14.31 15.86 -11.72
N LYS A 199 -14.81 17.08 -11.52
CA LYS A 199 -14.15 18.11 -10.72
C LYS A 199 -14.71 18.26 -9.30
N ILE A 200 -15.62 17.37 -8.87
CA ILE A 200 -16.24 17.41 -7.54
C ILE A 200 -15.84 16.16 -6.80
N TYR A 201 -15.18 16.34 -5.65
CA TYR A 201 -14.88 15.26 -4.70
C TYR A 201 -15.97 15.20 -3.63
N PHE A 202 -16.47 14.01 -3.39
CA PHE A 202 -17.40 13.74 -2.32
C PHE A 202 -16.85 12.60 -1.45
N SER A 203 -16.58 12.89 -0.19
CA SER A 203 -16.14 11.89 0.77
C SER A 203 -17.31 11.01 1.17
N SER A 204 -17.26 9.74 0.86
CA SER A 204 -18.27 8.76 1.27
C SER A 204 -17.65 7.72 2.21
N ARG A 205 -18.48 7.19 3.11
CA ARG A 205 -18.14 5.98 3.87
C ARG A 205 -18.58 4.77 3.06
N MET A 206 -17.85 3.67 3.21
CA MET A 206 -18.31 2.39 2.67
C MET A 206 -19.72 2.08 3.20
N ASN A 207 -20.70 2.01 2.31
CA ASN A 207 -22.09 1.82 2.65
C ASN A 207 -22.68 0.57 1.99
N THR A 208 -22.10 -0.58 2.35
CA THR A 208 -22.53 -1.90 1.91
C THR A 208 -22.90 -2.75 3.11
N LEU A 209 -23.64 -3.83 2.90
CA LEU A 209 -24.09 -4.72 3.98
C LEU A 209 -22.97 -5.67 4.40
N ASN A 210 -22.23 -6.18 3.42
CA ASN A 210 -21.16 -7.16 3.63
C ASN A 210 -19.77 -6.54 3.68
N GLY A 211 -19.65 -5.22 3.57
CA GLY A 211 -18.38 -4.52 3.68
C GLY A 211 -17.51 -4.56 2.41
N ILE A 212 -18.03 -4.98 1.28
CA ILE A 212 -17.26 -5.08 0.03
C ILE A 212 -17.80 -4.11 -1.04
N ASN A 213 -16.97 -3.85 -2.05
CA ASN A 213 -17.35 -3.17 -3.27
C ASN A 213 -16.71 -3.89 -4.45
N GLY A 214 -17.41 -4.87 -5.02
CA GLY A 214 -16.92 -5.72 -6.11
C GLY A 214 -17.61 -7.08 -6.16
N ASN A 215 -16.98 -8.04 -6.81
CA ASN A 215 -17.46 -9.41 -6.91
C ASN A 215 -16.37 -10.41 -6.50
N SER A 216 -16.30 -10.73 -5.21
CA SER A 216 -15.33 -11.67 -4.66
C SER A 216 -15.52 -13.12 -5.12
N THR A 217 -16.70 -13.46 -5.68
CA THR A 217 -16.98 -14.83 -6.15
C THR A 217 -16.22 -15.21 -7.42
N LEU A 218 -15.67 -14.23 -8.12
CA LEU A 218 -14.88 -14.39 -9.36
C LEU A 218 -13.38 -14.60 -9.10
N ALA A 219 -12.96 -14.54 -7.85
CA ALA A 219 -11.56 -14.62 -7.48
C ALA A 219 -10.96 -16.01 -7.72
N THR A 220 -9.72 -16.05 -8.16
CA THR A 220 -8.91 -17.26 -8.26
C THR A 220 -7.47 -17.03 -7.82
N LYS A 221 -6.82 -18.11 -7.41
CA LYS A 221 -5.42 -18.09 -6.97
C LYS A 221 -4.46 -17.67 -8.09
N GLU A 222 -4.72 -18.08 -9.31
CA GLU A 222 -3.91 -17.77 -10.50
C GLU A 222 -3.97 -16.26 -10.83
N LYS A 223 -5.14 -15.64 -10.67
CA LYS A 223 -5.27 -14.17 -10.79
C LYS A 223 -4.43 -13.48 -9.73
N GLY A 224 -4.52 -13.95 -8.49
CA GLY A 224 -3.76 -13.39 -7.36
C GLY A 224 -2.26 -13.43 -7.57
N GLU A 225 -1.71 -14.55 -8.05
CA GLU A 225 -0.30 -14.71 -8.38
C GLU A 225 0.16 -13.67 -9.41
N ARG A 226 -0.59 -13.53 -10.52
CA ARG A 226 -0.26 -12.58 -11.60
C ARG A 226 -0.36 -11.13 -11.14
N ILE A 227 -1.37 -10.79 -10.35
CA ILE A 227 -1.57 -9.44 -9.81
C ILE A 227 -0.40 -9.07 -8.87
N LEU A 228 -0.05 -9.94 -7.94
CA LEU A 228 1.06 -9.71 -7.01
C LEU A 228 2.39 -9.59 -7.74
N GLN A 229 2.63 -10.45 -8.75
CA GLN A 229 3.82 -10.35 -9.59
C GLN A 229 3.89 -9.00 -10.29
N ALA A 230 2.79 -8.51 -10.86
CA ALA A 230 2.73 -7.21 -11.53
C ALA A 230 2.99 -6.05 -10.57
N MET A 231 2.47 -6.11 -9.33
CA MET A 231 2.77 -5.11 -8.29
C MET A 231 4.26 -5.04 -7.97
N VAL A 232 4.88 -6.19 -7.78
CA VAL A 232 6.32 -6.27 -7.48
C VAL A 232 7.16 -5.78 -8.66
N ASP A 233 6.82 -6.18 -9.88
CA ASP A 233 7.53 -5.78 -11.08
C ASP A 233 7.46 -4.27 -11.29
N SER A 234 6.29 -3.65 -11.11
CA SER A 234 6.10 -2.19 -11.22
C SER A 234 6.98 -1.42 -10.24
N ILE A 235 7.08 -1.89 -9.00
CA ILE A 235 7.94 -1.25 -7.98
C ILE A 235 9.42 -1.48 -8.31
N CYS A 236 9.80 -2.69 -8.72
CA CYS A 236 11.19 -2.99 -9.09
C CYS A 236 11.64 -2.17 -10.32
N ASP A 237 10.76 -1.98 -11.30
CA ASP A 237 11.05 -1.15 -12.47
C ASP A 237 11.24 0.32 -12.08
N PHE A 238 10.40 0.86 -11.22
CA PHE A 238 10.60 2.19 -10.64
C PHE A 238 11.95 2.30 -9.91
N LEU A 239 12.29 1.32 -9.07
CA LEU A 239 13.52 1.33 -8.27
C LEU A 239 14.80 1.25 -9.12
N LYS A 240 14.77 0.65 -10.32
CA LYS A 240 15.92 0.64 -11.24
C LYS A 240 16.38 2.05 -11.64
N GLU A 241 15.42 2.98 -11.73
CA GLU A 241 15.69 4.39 -12.04
C GLU A 241 15.89 5.22 -10.76
N TYR A 242 15.14 4.93 -9.72
CA TYR A 242 15.13 5.72 -8.48
C TYR A 242 16.39 5.50 -7.62
N ILE A 243 16.94 4.29 -7.56
CA ILE A 243 18.13 4.00 -6.75
C ILE A 243 19.34 4.81 -7.25
N PRO A 244 19.69 4.81 -8.57
CA PRO A 244 20.81 5.58 -9.05
C PRO A 244 20.53 7.09 -9.18
N TRP A 245 19.26 7.52 -9.11
CA TRP A 245 18.92 8.92 -9.24
C TRP A 245 19.38 9.71 -8.02
N MET A 246 20.05 10.82 -8.24
CA MET A 246 20.45 11.80 -7.20
C MET A 246 19.72 13.11 -7.45
N PRO A 247 19.06 13.70 -6.44
CA PRO A 247 18.51 15.02 -6.59
C PRO A 247 19.64 16.03 -6.90
N GLU A 248 19.37 16.98 -7.79
CA GLU A 248 20.32 18.07 -8.04
C GLU A 248 20.56 18.82 -6.71
N ALA A 249 21.83 19.13 -6.43
CA ALA A 249 22.17 19.98 -5.30
C ALA A 249 21.54 21.35 -5.54
N GLU A 250 20.70 21.83 -4.63
CA GLU A 250 20.23 23.22 -4.66
C GLU A 250 21.44 24.13 -4.39
N ASP A 251 21.73 25.03 -5.34
CA ASP A 251 22.76 26.09 -5.21
C ASP A 251 22.39 27.13 -4.13
#